data_13bded637f49e575c977d62ec2fef220
#
_entry.id   13bded637f49e575c977d62ec2fef220
#
_cell.length_a   1.000
_cell.length_b   1.000
_cell.length_c   1.000
_cell.angle_alpha   90.00
_cell.angle_beta   90.00
_cell.angle_gamma   90.00
#
_symmetry.space_group_name_H-M   'P 1'
#
loop_
_entity.id
_entity.type
_entity.pdbx_description
1 polymer ?
#
loop_
_entity_poly.entity_id
_entity_poly.type
_entity_poly.pdbx_seq_one_letter_code
_entity_poly.pdbx_strand_id
1 'polypeptide(L)'
;VEFVNLHGHTTHSYGDGFGTPVQHVARAVELSYTAMAVTEHGNTSSHFQFEKAALAAGLKPIFGLEAYCGSVLEENDERRLFYNAEGKVELRPAKGQYKNHLTILAKDADGYRNLNRIVTQSYLDYYYHPTVSGHSLQSNREGLVILSGCSGSLLACTLLGGKGTPEHIREPAYKSALDVALRFQDTFGQDYYLEVQPFYELERSCAMNHAYEVLSRDTGISMVVTHDV
;
A
#
# COMPACT_ATOMS: atom_id res chain seq x y z
N VAL A 1 9.98 -16.11 17.07
CA VAL A 1 10.04 -15.01 16.08
C VAL A 1 8.99 -14.01 16.51
N GLU A 2 9.41 -12.80 16.77
CA GLU A 2 8.52 -11.70 17.13
C GLU A 2 7.81 -11.21 15.87
N PHE A 3 6.48 -11.13 15.90
CA PHE A 3 5.69 -10.60 14.78
C PHE A 3 5.34 -9.14 15.05
N VAL A 4 5.52 -8.31 14.03
CA VAL A 4 5.09 -6.91 14.00
C VAL A 4 4.16 -6.72 12.82
N ASN A 5 2.89 -6.38 13.07
CA ASN A 5 1.98 -6.10 11.97
C ASN A 5 2.29 -4.72 11.37
N LEU A 6 2.56 -4.71 10.05
CA LEU A 6 2.92 -3.52 9.29
C LEU A 6 1.77 -3.01 8.39
N HIS A 7 0.60 -3.69 8.42
CA HIS A 7 -0.57 -3.32 7.62
C HIS A 7 -1.82 -3.49 8.49
N GLY A 8 -2.45 -2.39 8.87
CA GLY A 8 -3.64 -2.46 9.73
C GLY A 8 -4.53 -1.23 9.58
N HIS A 9 -5.84 -1.50 9.64
CA HIS A 9 -6.90 -0.53 9.45
C HIS A 9 -7.74 -0.39 10.71
N THR A 10 -8.00 0.84 11.12
CA THR A 10 -8.92 1.13 12.21
C THR A 10 -10.24 1.68 11.66
N THR A 11 -11.16 2.07 12.54
CA THR A 11 -12.39 2.76 12.14
C THR A 11 -12.17 4.06 11.34
N HIS A 12 -10.92 4.49 11.16
CA HIS A 12 -10.56 5.61 10.28
C HIS A 12 -10.40 5.19 8.80
N SER A 13 -10.38 3.89 8.51
CA SER A 13 -10.49 3.33 7.16
C SER A 13 -11.97 3.04 6.88
N TYR A 14 -12.65 4.00 6.25
CA TYR A 14 -14.08 3.91 6.01
C TYR A 14 -14.42 2.74 5.05
N GLY A 15 -15.24 1.85 5.51
CA GLY A 15 -15.81 0.76 4.71
C GLY A 15 -15.34 -0.64 5.11
N ASP A 16 -14.14 -0.80 5.65
CA ASP A 16 -13.56 -2.09 6.02
C ASP A 16 -12.76 -2.07 7.33
N GLY A 17 -12.29 -0.91 7.80
CA GLY A 17 -11.60 -0.80 9.07
C GLY A 17 -12.50 -1.09 10.27
N PHE A 18 -12.06 -1.99 11.15
CA PHE A 18 -12.78 -2.40 12.34
C PHE A 18 -11.98 -2.10 13.61
N GLY A 19 -12.65 -1.61 14.63
CA GLY A 19 -11.99 -1.27 15.91
C GLY A 19 -11.29 0.09 15.90
N THR A 20 -11.26 0.72 17.07
CA THR A 20 -10.58 2.00 17.25
C THR A 20 -9.06 1.80 17.36
N PRO A 21 -8.23 2.83 17.15
CA PRO A 21 -6.79 2.75 17.39
C PRO A 21 -6.42 2.22 18.78
N VAL A 22 -7.21 2.57 19.80
CA VAL A 22 -7.00 2.08 21.19
C VAL A 22 -7.26 0.57 21.29
N GLN A 23 -8.28 0.06 20.63
CA GLN A 23 -8.60 -1.38 20.62
C GLN A 23 -7.54 -2.19 19.88
N HIS A 24 -7.03 -1.67 18.76
CA HIS A 24 -5.92 -2.31 18.04
C HIS A 24 -4.66 -2.38 18.90
N VAL A 25 -4.29 -1.29 19.60
CA VAL A 25 -3.16 -1.28 20.53
C VAL A 25 -3.37 -2.28 21.66
N ALA A 26 -4.56 -2.33 22.27
CA ALA A 26 -4.87 -3.30 23.32
C ALA A 26 -4.69 -4.74 22.82
N ARG A 27 -5.17 -5.03 21.61
CA ARG A 27 -5.01 -6.35 21.00
C ARG A 27 -3.55 -6.69 20.69
N ALA A 28 -2.77 -5.73 20.21
CA ALA A 28 -1.34 -5.92 19.96
C ALA A 28 -0.59 -6.27 21.27
N VAL A 29 -0.92 -5.60 22.37
CA VAL A 29 -0.35 -5.92 23.70
C VAL A 29 -0.72 -7.34 24.15
N GLU A 30 -2.00 -7.74 24.01
CA GLU A 30 -2.44 -9.11 24.31
C GLU A 30 -1.64 -10.16 23.50
N LEU A 31 -1.30 -9.84 22.25
CA LEU A 31 -0.53 -10.68 21.35
C LEU A 31 0.99 -10.56 21.58
N SER A 32 1.42 -9.78 22.58
CA SER A 32 2.82 -9.54 22.91
C SER A 32 3.63 -8.92 21.78
N TYR A 33 2.99 -8.05 20.97
CA TYR A 33 3.71 -7.26 19.98
C TYR A 33 4.55 -6.17 20.68
N THR A 34 5.70 -5.87 20.12
CA THR A 34 6.56 -4.77 20.59
C THR A 34 6.41 -3.51 19.74
N ALA A 35 5.91 -3.68 18.52
CA ALA A 35 5.61 -2.61 17.58
C ALA A 35 4.38 -2.96 16.74
N MET A 36 3.75 -1.95 16.18
CA MET A 36 2.62 -2.12 15.26
C MET A 36 2.52 -0.91 14.33
N ALA A 37 2.14 -1.13 13.08
CA ALA A 37 1.80 -0.04 12.17
C ALA A 37 0.30 0.22 12.14
N VAL A 38 -0.05 1.45 11.73
CA VAL A 38 -1.37 1.84 11.28
C VAL A 38 -1.25 2.43 9.86
N THR A 39 -2.08 1.94 8.94
CA THR A 39 -1.98 2.23 7.50
C THR A 39 -3.35 2.47 6.91
N GLU A 40 -4.05 3.50 7.38
CA GLU A 40 -5.40 3.81 6.95
C GLU A 40 -5.50 4.06 5.43
N HIS A 41 -6.64 3.76 4.85
CA HIS A 41 -6.92 4.01 3.43
C HIS A 41 -6.88 5.50 3.10
N GLY A 42 -5.86 5.92 2.38
CA GLY A 42 -5.71 7.27 1.82
C GLY A 42 -5.61 8.40 2.84
N ASN A 43 -5.47 8.12 4.14
CA ASN A 43 -5.43 9.15 5.17
C ASN A 43 -4.52 8.79 6.36
N THR A 44 -4.21 9.79 7.19
CA THR A 44 -3.40 9.67 8.41
C THR A 44 -4.15 10.11 9.67
N SER A 45 -5.48 10.09 9.64
CA SER A 45 -6.33 10.70 10.68
C SER A 45 -6.30 9.95 12.02
N SER A 46 -5.93 8.67 12.03
CA SER A 46 -5.79 7.87 13.25
C SER A 46 -4.46 8.07 13.98
N HIS A 47 -3.43 8.62 13.32
CA HIS A 47 -2.04 8.62 13.80
C HIS A 47 -1.89 9.20 15.20
N PHE A 48 -2.52 10.33 15.49
CA PHE A 48 -2.42 10.95 16.80
C PHE A 48 -3.03 10.09 17.93
N GLN A 49 -4.20 9.51 17.69
CA GLN A 49 -4.85 8.65 18.69
C GLN A 49 -4.07 7.34 18.86
N PHE A 50 -3.56 6.78 17.76
CA PHE A 50 -2.75 5.59 17.75
C PHE A 50 -1.44 5.80 18.51
N GLU A 51 -0.69 6.88 18.23
CA GLU A 51 0.54 7.21 18.93
C GLU A 51 0.33 7.29 20.43
N LYS A 52 -0.68 8.07 20.85
CA LYS A 52 -1.00 8.24 22.26
C LYS A 52 -1.28 6.92 22.97
N ALA A 53 -2.07 6.04 22.33
CA ALA A 53 -2.40 4.74 22.89
C ALA A 53 -1.19 3.80 22.93
N ALA A 54 -0.42 3.74 21.84
CA ALA A 54 0.75 2.88 21.71
C ALA A 54 1.83 3.24 22.74
N LEU A 55 2.18 4.52 22.85
CA LEU A 55 3.18 4.99 23.83
C LEU A 55 2.74 4.72 25.28
N ALA A 56 1.46 4.92 25.58
CA ALA A 56 0.92 4.61 26.92
C ALA A 56 0.99 3.12 27.26
N ALA A 57 0.94 2.25 26.25
CA ALA A 57 1.03 0.80 26.39
C ALA A 57 2.47 0.25 26.26
N GLY A 58 3.48 1.12 26.05
CA GLY A 58 4.87 0.70 25.80
C GLY A 58 5.10 0.04 24.45
N LEU A 59 4.16 0.21 23.49
CA LEU A 59 4.24 -0.29 22.14
C LEU A 59 4.89 0.75 21.23
N LYS A 60 5.82 0.35 20.34
CA LYS A 60 6.40 1.24 19.34
C LYS A 60 5.40 1.51 18.22
N PRO A 61 4.90 2.75 18.03
CA PRO A 61 4.05 3.08 16.90
C PRO A 61 4.87 3.17 15.61
N ILE A 62 4.32 2.63 14.52
CA ILE A 62 4.82 2.79 13.16
C ILE A 62 3.72 3.47 12.36
N PHE A 63 4.06 4.57 11.69
CA PHE A 63 3.10 5.37 10.94
C PHE A 63 3.16 5.04 9.47
N GLY A 64 2.02 4.80 8.87
CA GLY A 64 1.93 4.46 7.47
C GLY A 64 0.64 4.92 6.82
N LEU A 65 0.47 4.48 5.60
CA LEU A 65 -0.65 4.80 4.73
C LEU A 65 -0.85 3.62 3.78
N GLU A 66 -2.06 3.14 3.63
CA GLU A 66 -2.41 2.39 2.43
C GLU A 66 -2.92 3.37 1.38
N ALA A 67 -2.05 3.66 0.41
CA ALA A 67 -2.31 4.64 -0.63
C ALA A 67 -3.14 4.04 -1.77
N TYR A 68 -4.06 4.82 -2.32
CA TYR A 68 -4.65 4.53 -3.62
C TYR A 68 -3.71 5.05 -4.70
N CYS A 69 -3.17 4.15 -5.51
CA CYS A 69 -2.20 4.46 -6.55
C CYS A 69 -2.73 4.09 -7.93
N GLY A 70 -2.35 4.89 -8.92
CA GLY A 70 -2.45 4.51 -10.32
C GLY A 70 -1.24 3.67 -10.75
N SER A 71 -0.80 3.85 -11.97
CA SER A 71 0.47 3.37 -12.49
C SER A 71 1.60 4.19 -11.85
N VAL A 72 2.09 3.76 -10.70
CA VAL A 72 2.85 4.57 -9.74
C VAL A 72 4.22 5.03 -10.24
N LEU A 73 4.73 4.46 -11.31
CA LEU A 73 6.08 4.73 -11.79
C LEU A 73 6.15 5.28 -13.23
N GLU A 74 5.03 5.68 -13.81
CA GLU A 74 5.04 6.34 -15.10
C GLU A 74 5.29 7.85 -14.91
N GLU A 75 6.32 8.38 -15.59
CA GLU A 75 6.66 9.81 -15.59
C GLU A 75 5.52 10.69 -16.16
N ASN A 76 4.65 10.09 -16.98
CA ASN A 76 3.49 10.73 -17.55
C ASN A 76 2.24 10.16 -16.88
N ASP A 77 1.82 10.77 -15.80
CA ASP A 77 0.44 10.67 -15.32
C ASP A 77 -0.44 11.37 -16.37
N GLU A 78 -0.63 10.70 -17.54
CA GLU A 78 -1.46 11.21 -18.62
C GLU A 78 -2.90 11.24 -18.14
N ARG A 79 -3.24 12.34 -17.48
CA ARG A 79 -4.62 12.73 -17.31
C ARG A 79 -5.22 12.90 -18.70
N ARG A 80 -6.02 11.94 -19.12
CA ARG A 80 -6.66 11.99 -20.42
C ARG A 80 -7.81 12.99 -20.35
N LEU A 81 -7.87 13.83 -21.37
CA LEU A 81 -9.01 14.72 -21.60
C LEU A 81 -10.23 13.87 -21.95
N PHE A 82 -11.26 13.93 -21.13
CA PHE A 82 -12.56 13.35 -21.41
C PHE A 82 -13.58 14.48 -21.64
N TYR A 83 -14.46 14.26 -22.60
CA TYR A 83 -15.63 15.10 -22.76
C TYR A 83 -16.79 14.47 -21.98
N ASN A 84 -17.36 15.20 -21.02
CA ASN A 84 -18.59 14.77 -20.36
C ASN A 84 -19.81 14.85 -21.29
N ALA A 85 -20.98 14.40 -20.81
CA ALA A 85 -22.20 14.40 -21.60
C ALA A 85 -22.64 15.82 -22.04
N GLU A 86 -22.12 16.88 -21.38
CA GLU A 86 -22.41 18.31 -21.69
C GLU A 86 -21.32 18.94 -22.58
N GLY A 87 -20.35 18.13 -23.07
CA GLY A 87 -19.25 18.59 -23.92
C GLY A 87 -18.17 19.39 -23.20
N LYS A 88 -18.16 19.43 -21.87
CA LYS A 88 -17.06 20.02 -21.09
C LYS A 88 -15.88 19.09 -21.01
N VAL A 89 -14.71 19.66 -21.18
CA VAL A 89 -13.44 18.95 -21.03
C VAL A 89 -13.16 18.73 -19.53
N GLU A 90 -13.06 17.48 -19.13
CA GLU A 90 -12.63 17.08 -17.81
C GLU A 90 -11.30 16.33 -17.92
N LEU A 91 -10.32 16.72 -17.08
CA LEU A 91 -9.12 15.94 -16.89
C LEU A 91 -9.48 14.75 -15.99
N ARG A 92 -9.59 13.58 -16.60
CA ARG A 92 -9.82 12.34 -15.85
C ARG A 92 -8.63 11.44 -15.99
N PRO A 93 -8.33 10.73 -14.91
CA PRO A 93 -7.39 9.63 -14.97
C PRO A 93 -7.85 8.59 -16.01
N ALA A 94 -6.93 7.89 -16.64
CA ALA A 94 -7.24 6.79 -17.54
C ALA A 94 -8.03 5.71 -16.79
N LYS A 95 -9.14 5.27 -17.38
CA LYS A 95 -10.11 4.36 -16.77
C LYS A 95 -9.41 3.07 -16.26
N GLY A 96 -9.49 2.80 -14.98
CA GLY A 96 -8.95 1.58 -14.34
C GLY A 96 -7.66 1.76 -13.54
N GLN A 97 -7.02 2.92 -13.55
CA GLN A 97 -5.69 3.15 -12.94
C GLN A 97 -5.70 3.52 -11.45
N TYR A 98 -6.84 3.62 -10.76
CA TYR A 98 -6.95 4.33 -9.48
C TYR A 98 -7.36 3.49 -8.28
N LYS A 99 -7.26 2.19 -8.36
CA LYS A 99 -7.70 1.30 -7.27
C LYS A 99 -6.63 0.35 -6.79
N ASN A 100 -5.39 0.56 -7.19
CA ASN A 100 -4.32 -0.29 -6.69
C ASN A 100 -3.87 0.24 -5.33
N HIS A 101 -3.68 -0.66 -4.41
CA HIS A 101 -3.21 -0.35 -3.07
C HIS A 101 -1.68 -0.41 -3.02
N LEU A 102 -1.09 0.45 -2.21
CA LEU A 102 0.34 0.47 -1.92
C LEU A 102 0.54 0.83 -0.46
N THR A 103 1.22 -0.01 0.29
CA THR A 103 1.52 0.27 1.69
C THR A 103 2.80 1.09 1.80
N ILE A 104 2.72 2.24 2.44
CA ILE A 104 3.81 3.20 2.62
C ILE A 104 4.02 3.41 4.11
N LEU A 105 5.24 3.19 4.61
CA LEU A 105 5.58 3.37 6.01
C LEU A 105 6.62 4.47 6.18
N ALA A 106 6.53 5.25 7.25
CA ALA A 106 7.53 6.22 7.62
C ALA A 106 8.63 5.54 8.46
N LYS A 107 9.86 5.65 8.02
CA LYS A 107 11.05 5.07 8.66
C LYS A 107 11.59 5.96 9.78
N ASP A 108 11.43 7.26 9.60
CA ASP A 108 11.91 8.31 10.48
C ASP A 108 11.05 9.59 10.40
N ALA A 109 11.48 10.66 11.06
CA ALA A 109 10.76 11.94 11.08
C ALA A 109 10.71 12.62 9.68
N ASP A 110 11.71 12.43 8.84
CA ASP A 110 11.71 12.95 7.47
C ASP A 110 10.74 12.16 6.60
N GLY A 111 10.75 10.84 6.73
CA GLY A 111 9.76 9.97 6.10
C GLY A 111 8.33 10.32 6.52
N TYR A 112 8.09 10.61 7.81
CA TYR A 112 6.77 11.04 8.27
C TYR A 112 6.33 12.38 7.66
N ARG A 113 7.25 13.33 7.52
CA ARG A 113 6.98 14.59 6.80
C ARG A 113 6.66 14.34 5.33
N ASN A 114 7.38 13.44 4.67
CA ASN A 114 7.16 13.07 3.29
C ASN A 114 5.84 12.31 3.10
N LEU A 115 5.50 11.40 4.02
CA LEU A 115 4.19 10.72 4.05
C LEU A 115 3.04 11.75 4.08
N ASN A 116 3.12 12.75 4.96
CA ASN A 116 2.10 13.79 5.05
C ASN A 116 2.03 14.68 3.79
N ARG A 117 3.15 14.93 3.11
CA ARG A 117 3.15 15.63 1.80
C ARG A 117 2.45 14.81 0.74
N ILE A 118 2.72 13.49 0.69
CA ILE A 118 2.07 12.56 -0.23
C ILE A 118 0.56 12.56 0.01
N VAL A 119 0.11 12.45 1.26
CA VAL A 119 -1.31 12.49 1.63
C VAL A 119 -1.91 13.83 1.22
N THR A 120 -1.27 14.96 1.54
CA THR A 120 -1.78 16.28 1.17
C THR A 120 -1.95 16.40 -0.35
N GLN A 121 -0.95 15.99 -1.13
CA GLN A 121 -1.01 16.04 -2.59
C GLN A 121 -2.11 15.13 -3.12
N SER A 122 -2.29 13.93 -2.56
CA SER A 122 -3.34 13.00 -3.01
C SER A 122 -4.75 13.55 -2.83
N TYR A 123 -4.97 14.38 -1.83
CA TYR A 123 -6.25 15.10 -1.64
C TYR A 123 -6.42 16.28 -2.57
N LEU A 124 -5.34 16.93 -3.01
CA LEU A 124 -5.40 17.96 -4.06
C LEU A 124 -5.70 17.33 -5.43
N ASP A 125 -5.21 16.12 -5.64
CA ASP A 125 -5.44 15.32 -6.86
C ASP A 125 -6.64 14.36 -6.72
N TYR A 126 -7.57 14.65 -5.83
CA TYR A 126 -8.71 13.79 -5.49
C TYR A 126 -9.61 13.49 -6.70
N TYR A 127 -9.82 12.20 -6.96
CA TYR A 127 -10.80 11.72 -7.92
C TYR A 127 -11.40 10.40 -7.41
N TYR A 128 -12.62 10.45 -6.86
CA TYR A 128 -13.30 9.38 -6.10
C TYR A 128 -12.53 8.92 -4.85
N HIS A 129 -11.21 8.95 -4.87
CA HIS A 129 -10.30 8.65 -3.77
C HIS A 129 -9.12 9.62 -3.79
N PRO A 130 -8.46 9.86 -2.65
CA PRO A 130 -7.19 10.58 -2.62
C PRO A 130 -6.12 9.75 -3.34
N THR A 131 -5.70 10.19 -4.53
CA THR A 131 -4.84 9.40 -5.42
C THR A 131 -3.40 9.85 -5.37
N VAL A 132 -2.50 8.91 -5.09
CA VAL A 132 -1.05 9.14 -5.09
C VAL A 132 -0.51 8.93 -6.49
N SER A 133 0.11 9.98 -7.05
CA SER A 133 0.80 9.90 -8.34
C SER A 133 2.22 9.36 -8.18
N GLY A 134 2.76 8.75 -9.24
CA GLY A 134 4.14 8.30 -9.27
C GLY A 134 5.14 9.44 -9.04
N HIS A 135 4.87 10.62 -9.58
CA HIS A 135 5.67 11.81 -9.36
C HIS A 135 5.71 12.23 -7.88
N SER A 136 4.55 12.28 -7.21
CA SER A 136 4.45 12.61 -5.79
C SER A 136 5.23 11.62 -4.92
N LEU A 137 5.10 10.32 -5.23
CA LEU A 137 5.80 9.26 -4.50
C LEU A 137 7.33 9.36 -4.69
N GLN A 138 7.80 9.52 -5.92
CA GLN A 138 9.24 9.62 -6.22
C GLN A 138 9.88 10.88 -5.63
N SER A 139 9.17 12.01 -5.69
CA SER A 139 9.66 13.30 -5.17
C SER A 139 9.75 13.33 -3.64
N ASN A 140 9.01 12.49 -2.95
CA ASN A 140 8.95 12.43 -1.49
C ASN A 140 9.40 11.07 -0.93
N ARG A 141 10.25 10.33 -1.64
CA ARG A 141 10.62 8.94 -1.29
C ARG A 141 11.53 8.80 -0.08
N GLU A 142 12.27 9.84 0.29
CA GLU A 142 13.25 9.77 1.37
C GLU A 142 12.60 9.45 2.72
N GLY A 143 13.20 8.51 3.47
CA GLY A 143 12.71 8.08 4.78
C GLY A 143 11.42 7.24 4.71
N LEU A 144 11.04 6.74 3.52
CA LEU A 144 9.91 5.84 3.34
C LEU A 144 10.35 4.40 3.14
N VAL A 145 9.54 3.49 3.64
CA VAL A 145 9.56 2.05 3.31
C VAL A 145 8.30 1.75 2.52
N ILE A 146 8.44 1.03 1.44
CA ILE A 146 7.35 0.66 0.54
C ILE A 146 7.14 -0.85 0.59
N LEU A 147 5.92 -1.27 0.87
CA LEU A 147 5.50 -2.66 0.72
C LEU A 147 4.66 -2.77 -0.55
N SER A 148 4.75 -3.88 -1.24
CA SER A 148 4.04 -4.07 -2.52
C SER A 148 2.52 -3.98 -2.44
N GLY A 149 1.97 -4.00 -1.23
CA GLY A 149 0.55 -3.89 -0.93
C GLY A 149 -0.19 -5.24 -0.96
N CYS A 150 -1.46 -5.20 -0.61
CA CYS A 150 -2.34 -6.36 -0.49
C CYS A 150 -2.72 -7.00 -1.85
N SER A 151 -3.66 -7.93 -1.86
CA SER A 151 -4.18 -8.58 -3.08
C SER A 151 -4.86 -7.62 -4.07
N GLY A 152 -5.13 -6.37 -3.65
CA GLY A 152 -5.60 -5.26 -4.48
C GLY A 152 -4.50 -4.37 -5.04
N SER A 153 -3.23 -4.68 -4.80
CA SER A 153 -2.08 -3.88 -5.24
C SER A 153 -1.84 -3.94 -6.76
N LEU A 154 -1.06 -2.97 -7.26
CA LEU A 154 -0.64 -2.96 -8.67
C LEU A 154 0.09 -4.24 -9.05
N LEU A 155 1.01 -4.70 -8.20
CA LEU A 155 1.80 -5.91 -8.47
C LEU A 155 0.92 -7.15 -8.50
N ALA A 156 0.04 -7.34 -7.50
CA ALA A 156 -0.90 -8.45 -7.45
C ALA A 156 -1.89 -8.43 -8.62
N CYS A 157 -2.43 -7.26 -8.98
CA CYS A 157 -3.33 -7.12 -10.12
C CYS A 157 -2.62 -7.39 -11.46
N THR A 158 -1.34 -7.06 -11.59
CA THR A 158 -0.55 -7.37 -12.78
C THR A 158 -0.31 -8.88 -12.91
N LEU A 159 -0.01 -9.56 -11.80
CA LEU A 159 0.20 -11.01 -11.76
C LEU A 159 -1.07 -11.81 -12.01
N LEU A 160 -2.14 -11.43 -11.32
CA LEU A 160 -3.33 -12.23 -11.14
C LEU A 160 -4.53 -11.71 -11.94
N GLY A 161 -4.37 -10.58 -12.63
CA GLY A 161 -5.49 -9.86 -13.24
C GLY A 161 -6.36 -9.11 -12.22
N GLY A 162 -7.35 -8.36 -12.70
CA GLY A 162 -8.30 -7.64 -11.85
C GLY A 162 -9.10 -8.55 -10.92
N LYS A 163 -10.19 -8.06 -10.31
CA LYS A 163 -11.04 -8.74 -9.34
C LYS A 163 -11.72 -10.06 -9.82
N GLY A 164 -10.98 -10.93 -10.44
CA GLY A 164 -11.39 -12.27 -10.82
C GLY A 164 -10.30 -13.23 -10.39
N THR A 165 -10.64 -14.40 -9.90
CA THR A 165 -9.69 -15.46 -9.61
C THR A 165 -9.07 -15.93 -10.93
N PRO A 166 -7.78 -15.70 -11.20
CA PRO A 166 -7.13 -16.40 -12.28
C PRO A 166 -6.75 -17.78 -11.77
N GLU A 167 -7.13 -18.77 -12.49
CA GLU A 167 -6.75 -20.15 -12.19
C GLU A 167 -5.25 -20.39 -12.38
N HIS A 168 -4.55 -19.53 -13.15
CA HIS A 168 -3.11 -19.65 -13.41
C HIS A 168 -2.44 -18.32 -13.73
N ILE A 169 -1.23 -18.13 -13.21
CA ILE A 169 -0.33 -17.03 -13.60
C ILE A 169 0.17 -17.33 -15.03
N ARG A 170 -0.04 -16.40 -15.95
CA ARG A 170 0.41 -16.53 -17.34
C ARG A 170 1.81 -15.93 -17.48
N GLU A 171 2.65 -16.54 -18.32
CA GLU A 171 4.01 -16.05 -18.61
C GLU A 171 4.08 -14.55 -18.95
N PRO A 172 3.22 -13.97 -19.79
CA PRO A 172 3.21 -12.52 -20.02
C PRO A 172 2.88 -11.68 -18.79
N ALA A 173 1.99 -12.17 -17.90
CA ALA A 173 1.64 -11.49 -16.67
C ALA A 173 2.82 -11.47 -15.68
N TYR A 174 3.57 -12.57 -15.58
CA TYR A 174 4.76 -12.65 -14.76
C TYR A 174 5.85 -11.67 -15.23
N LYS A 175 6.13 -11.60 -16.54
CA LYS A 175 7.11 -10.63 -17.08
C LYS A 175 6.73 -9.20 -16.79
N SER A 176 5.46 -8.85 -16.93
CA SER A 176 4.96 -7.50 -16.59
C SER A 176 5.10 -7.20 -15.11
N ALA A 177 4.80 -8.18 -14.24
CA ALA A 177 4.94 -8.03 -12.80
C ALA A 177 6.41 -7.93 -12.37
N LEU A 178 7.30 -8.69 -13.01
CA LEU A 178 8.75 -8.58 -12.80
C LEU A 178 9.25 -7.19 -13.15
N ASP A 179 8.81 -6.60 -14.27
CA ASP A 179 9.16 -5.23 -14.65
C ASP A 179 8.65 -4.21 -13.61
N VAL A 180 7.42 -4.35 -13.13
CA VAL A 180 6.87 -3.52 -12.05
C VAL A 180 7.72 -3.64 -10.79
N ALA A 181 8.02 -4.86 -10.34
CA ALA A 181 8.81 -5.07 -9.11
C ALA A 181 10.21 -4.47 -9.21
N LEU A 182 10.88 -4.64 -10.35
CA LEU A 182 12.21 -4.07 -10.59
C LEU A 182 12.20 -2.54 -10.61
N ARG A 183 11.18 -1.90 -11.19
CA ARG A 183 11.05 -0.44 -11.17
C ARG A 183 10.89 0.10 -9.75
N PHE A 184 10.12 -0.58 -8.90
CA PHE A 184 10.02 -0.22 -7.49
C PHE A 184 11.36 -0.42 -6.78
N GLN A 185 12.06 -1.52 -7.04
CA GLN A 185 13.39 -1.77 -6.49
C GLN A 185 14.41 -0.72 -6.93
N ASP A 186 14.40 -0.33 -8.21
CA ASP A 186 15.27 0.73 -8.72
C ASP A 186 15.01 2.09 -8.07
N THR A 187 13.75 2.37 -7.71
CA THR A 187 13.34 3.64 -7.10
C THR A 187 13.62 3.70 -5.61
N PHE A 188 13.36 2.60 -4.88
CA PHE A 188 13.40 2.56 -3.41
C PHE A 188 14.53 1.70 -2.84
N GLY A 189 15.23 0.96 -3.70
CA GLY A 189 16.35 0.12 -3.29
C GLY A 189 15.95 -0.93 -2.26
N GLN A 190 16.67 -0.94 -1.14
CA GLN A 190 16.44 -1.89 -0.03
C GLN A 190 15.22 -1.54 0.85
N ASP A 191 14.61 -0.38 0.64
CA ASP A 191 13.39 0.03 1.34
C ASP A 191 12.11 -0.40 0.58
N TYR A 192 12.21 -1.28 -0.44
CA TYR A 192 11.08 -1.93 -1.10
C TYR A 192 10.99 -3.41 -0.74
N TYR A 193 9.80 -3.86 -0.35
CA TYR A 193 9.53 -5.23 0.08
C TYR A 193 8.29 -5.81 -0.62
N LEU A 194 8.32 -7.11 -0.89
CA LEU A 194 7.14 -7.86 -1.30
C LEU A 194 6.32 -8.21 -0.06
N GLU A 195 5.08 -7.77 -0.04
CA GLU A 195 4.15 -7.96 1.07
C GLU A 195 3.37 -9.27 0.90
N VAL A 196 3.57 -10.22 1.79
CA VAL A 196 2.86 -11.49 1.81
C VAL A 196 1.88 -11.53 2.97
N GLN A 197 0.68 -12.04 2.73
CA GLN A 197 -0.41 -12.06 3.69
C GLN A 197 -0.91 -13.49 3.91
N PRO A 198 -0.93 -14.01 5.15
CA PRO A 198 -1.24 -15.41 5.44
C PRO A 198 -2.76 -15.70 5.47
N PHE A 199 -3.51 -15.21 4.49
CA PHE A 199 -4.93 -15.53 4.32
C PHE A 199 -5.09 -16.81 3.52
N TYR A 200 -4.84 -17.96 4.16
CA TYR A 200 -4.79 -19.27 3.51
C TYR A 200 -6.15 -19.75 2.97
N GLU A 201 -7.24 -19.18 3.44
CA GLU A 201 -8.60 -19.46 2.97
C GLU A 201 -8.93 -18.74 1.66
N LEU A 202 -8.10 -17.76 1.27
CA LEU A 202 -8.30 -16.96 0.06
C LEU A 202 -7.35 -17.44 -1.04
N GLU A 203 -7.89 -18.11 -2.05
CA GLU A 203 -7.12 -18.62 -3.21
C GLU A 203 -6.26 -17.53 -3.85
N ARG A 204 -6.79 -16.31 -3.96
CA ARG A 204 -6.06 -15.17 -4.52
C ARG A 204 -4.83 -14.80 -3.69
N SER A 205 -4.94 -14.80 -2.36
CA SER A 205 -3.80 -14.50 -1.47
C SER A 205 -2.76 -15.61 -1.53
N CYS A 206 -3.17 -16.87 -1.59
CA CYS A 206 -2.26 -18.00 -1.77
C CYS A 206 -1.51 -17.90 -3.09
N ALA A 207 -2.20 -17.60 -4.19
CA ALA A 207 -1.58 -17.43 -5.52
C ALA A 207 -0.60 -16.24 -5.54
N MET A 208 -0.98 -15.13 -4.91
CA MET A 208 -0.10 -13.95 -4.76
C MET A 208 1.16 -14.30 -3.98
N ASN A 209 1.02 -14.90 -2.80
CA ASN A 209 2.15 -15.26 -1.94
C ASN A 209 3.13 -16.19 -2.65
N HIS A 210 2.62 -17.20 -3.35
CA HIS A 210 3.45 -18.10 -4.15
C HIS A 210 4.20 -17.37 -5.27
N ALA A 211 3.53 -16.48 -5.98
CA ALA A 211 4.15 -15.70 -7.03
C ALA A 211 5.22 -14.73 -6.49
N TYR A 212 4.98 -14.15 -5.31
CA TYR A 212 5.94 -13.26 -4.64
C TYR A 212 7.17 -14.03 -4.14
N GLU A 213 7.01 -15.29 -3.72
CA GLU A 213 8.15 -16.15 -3.41
C GLU A 213 9.05 -16.37 -4.64
N VAL A 214 8.46 -16.58 -5.81
CA VAL A 214 9.20 -16.70 -7.07
C VAL A 214 9.86 -15.36 -7.45
N LEU A 215 9.12 -14.26 -7.40
CA LEU A 215 9.65 -12.91 -7.66
C LEU A 215 10.81 -12.56 -6.72
N SER A 216 10.68 -12.85 -5.42
CA SER A 216 11.74 -12.62 -4.44
C SER A 216 13.02 -13.38 -4.79
N ARG A 217 12.90 -14.62 -5.22
CA ARG A 217 14.01 -15.46 -5.65
C ARG A 217 14.69 -14.90 -6.91
N ASP A 218 13.90 -14.45 -7.88
CA ASP A 218 14.39 -13.97 -9.16
C ASP A 218 15.00 -12.56 -9.08
N THR A 219 14.51 -11.72 -8.17
CA THR A 219 14.92 -10.30 -8.06
C THR A 219 15.82 -10.00 -6.86
N GLY A 220 15.83 -10.87 -5.85
CA GLY A 220 16.48 -10.61 -4.56
C GLY A 220 15.70 -9.62 -3.67
N ILE A 221 14.49 -9.19 -4.04
CA ILE A 221 13.64 -8.34 -3.20
C ILE A 221 13.19 -9.15 -1.98
N SER A 222 13.41 -8.60 -0.80
CA SER A 222 13.01 -9.25 0.45
C SER A 222 11.48 -9.27 0.62
N MET A 223 10.98 -10.33 1.24
CA MET A 223 9.56 -10.45 1.61
C MET A 223 9.33 -10.02 3.06
N VAL A 224 8.17 -9.47 3.33
CA VAL A 224 7.68 -9.16 4.67
C VAL A 224 6.27 -9.72 4.85
N VAL A 225 6.02 -10.29 6.03
CA VAL A 225 4.69 -10.82 6.37
C VAL A 225 3.90 -9.72 7.08
N THR A 226 2.69 -9.47 6.60
CA THR A 226 1.73 -8.54 7.22
C THR A 226 0.39 -9.24 7.41
N HIS A 227 -0.49 -8.60 8.14
CA HIS A 227 -1.88 -9.05 8.28
C HIS A 227 -2.78 -7.82 8.13
N ASP A 228 -3.38 -7.71 6.96
CA ASP A 228 -4.31 -6.65 6.57
C ASP A 228 -5.66 -6.83 7.33
N VAL A 229 -5.84 -6.10 8.44
CA VAL A 229 -6.96 -6.19 9.38
C VAL A 229 -7.43 -4.82 9.81
#